data_6da6305b71bee43a6139310ad0ff08fd
#
_entry.id   6da6305b71bee43a6139310ad0ff08fd
#
_cell.length_a   1.000
_cell.length_b   1.000
_cell.length_c   1.000
_cell.angle_alpha   90.00
_cell.angle_beta   90.00
_cell.angle_gamma   90.00
#
_symmetry.space_group_name_H-M   'P 1'
#
loop_
_entity.id
_entity.type
_entity.pdbx_description
1 polymer ?
#
loop_
_entity_poly.entity_id
_entity_poly.type
_entity_poly.pdbx_seq_one_letter_code
_entity_poly.pdbx_strand_id
1 'polypeptide(L)'
;VVSMGQTNNDSDKVDEALQKVWMHELADRRIGDLSGGQQQRVFIAKALVNSPKILVLDEPVTGVDVHNKDLFFQILSELNSKEKISVIWSSHDLDAVERLANKVACLNKTLFFHGISQEFFNDEEMMKKYSETSMQMHMHHH
;
A
#
# COMPACT_ATOMS: atom_id res chain seq x y z
N VAL A 1 -20.10 -8.06 -2.11
CA VAL A 1 -20.60 -6.77 -1.62
C VAL A 1 -20.39 -5.67 -2.68
N VAL A 2 -20.70 -5.87 -3.93
CA VAL A 2 -20.87 -4.79 -4.90
C VAL A 2 -22.07 -5.16 -5.76
N SER A 3 -23.25 -4.99 -5.21
CA SER A 3 -24.51 -5.21 -5.94
C SER A 3 -25.33 -3.95 -5.84
N MET A 4 -25.20 -3.09 -6.85
CA MET A 4 -26.24 -2.14 -7.25
C MET A 4 -26.01 -1.75 -8.71
N GLY A 5 -26.85 -2.27 -9.62
CA GLY A 5 -26.97 -1.79 -11.00
C GLY A 5 -25.85 -2.19 -11.94
N GLN A 6 -25.37 -3.43 -11.84
CA GLN A 6 -24.27 -3.92 -12.71
C GLN A 6 -24.79 -4.23 -14.12
N THR A 7 -24.22 -3.50 -15.09
CA THR A 7 -24.18 -3.97 -16.47
C THR A 7 -23.14 -5.09 -16.58
N ASN A 8 -23.21 -5.98 -17.58
CA ASN A 8 -22.21 -7.05 -17.78
C ASN A 8 -20.76 -6.51 -17.76
N ASN A 9 -20.54 -5.27 -18.25
CA ASN A 9 -19.24 -4.60 -18.26
C ASN A 9 -18.71 -4.24 -16.84
N ASP A 10 -19.59 -4.01 -15.86
CA ASP A 10 -19.15 -3.68 -14.49
C ASP A 10 -18.77 -4.94 -13.71
N SER A 11 -19.42 -6.09 -13.98
CA SER A 11 -19.04 -7.38 -13.42
C SER A 11 -17.62 -7.78 -13.87
N ASP A 12 -17.33 -7.65 -15.16
CA ASP A 12 -16.03 -8.00 -15.74
C ASP A 12 -14.90 -7.17 -15.11
N LYS A 13 -15.13 -5.87 -14.86
CA LYS A 13 -14.15 -5.00 -14.18
C LYS A 13 -13.90 -5.39 -12.73
N VAL A 14 -14.94 -5.83 -12.03
CA VAL A 14 -14.80 -6.30 -10.64
C VAL A 14 -13.99 -7.59 -10.61
N ASP A 15 -14.29 -8.54 -11.50
CA ASP A 15 -13.55 -9.79 -11.59
C ASP A 15 -12.08 -9.56 -11.94
N GLU A 16 -11.80 -8.70 -12.90
CA GLU A 16 -10.43 -8.30 -13.25
C GLU A 16 -9.70 -7.66 -12.06
N ALA A 17 -10.36 -6.77 -11.33
CA ALA A 17 -9.77 -6.13 -10.15
C ALA A 17 -9.47 -7.14 -9.04
N LEU A 18 -10.37 -8.11 -8.81
CA LEU A 18 -10.16 -9.18 -7.83
C LEU A 18 -9.03 -10.12 -8.23
N GLN A 19 -8.88 -10.43 -9.52
CA GLN A 19 -7.75 -11.21 -10.04
C GLN A 19 -6.42 -10.52 -9.78
N LYS A 20 -6.31 -9.21 -10.04
CA LYS A 20 -5.09 -8.43 -9.81
C LYS A 20 -4.60 -8.43 -8.36
N VAL A 21 -5.50 -8.64 -7.42
CA VAL A 21 -5.18 -8.69 -5.97
C VAL A 21 -5.27 -10.12 -5.40
N TRP A 22 -5.39 -11.15 -6.27
CA TRP A 22 -5.47 -12.56 -5.90
C TRP A 22 -6.61 -12.88 -4.94
N MET A 23 -7.76 -12.27 -5.17
CA MET A 23 -8.97 -12.44 -4.36
C MET A 23 -10.15 -13.03 -5.14
N HIS A 24 -9.95 -13.40 -6.41
CA HIS A 24 -11.01 -13.91 -7.30
C HIS A 24 -11.72 -15.15 -6.71
N GLU A 25 -10.98 -16.10 -6.15
CA GLU A 25 -11.55 -17.32 -5.55
C GLU A 25 -12.43 -17.05 -4.30
N LEU A 26 -12.30 -15.86 -3.72
CA LEU A 26 -13.05 -15.43 -2.55
C LEU A 26 -14.12 -14.38 -2.87
N ALA A 27 -14.45 -14.18 -4.15
CA ALA A 27 -15.38 -13.16 -4.61
C ALA A 27 -16.78 -13.24 -3.94
N ASP A 28 -17.25 -14.47 -3.67
CA ASP A 28 -18.55 -14.73 -3.04
C ASP A 28 -18.52 -14.66 -1.50
N ARG A 29 -17.36 -14.51 -0.90
CA ARG A 29 -17.23 -14.39 0.56
C ARG A 29 -17.69 -13.03 1.07
N ARG A 30 -18.27 -13.02 2.26
CA ARG A 30 -18.58 -11.77 2.95
C ARG A 30 -17.28 -11.15 3.45
N ILE A 31 -17.17 -9.82 3.40
CA ILE A 31 -15.95 -9.11 3.84
C ILE A 31 -15.61 -9.39 5.31
N GLY A 32 -16.62 -9.59 6.16
CA GLY A 32 -16.43 -9.95 7.58
C GLY A 32 -15.86 -11.35 7.81
N ASP A 33 -15.91 -12.24 6.83
CA ASP A 33 -15.37 -13.60 6.90
C ASP A 33 -13.91 -13.67 6.37
N LEU A 34 -13.37 -12.53 5.92
CA LEU A 34 -12.02 -12.41 5.39
C LEU A 34 -11.04 -12.01 6.50
N SER A 35 -9.79 -12.51 6.41
CA SER A 35 -8.71 -12.03 7.26
C SER A 35 -8.39 -10.54 7.01
N GLY A 36 -7.72 -9.87 7.95
CA GLY A 36 -7.34 -8.46 7.78
C GLY A 36 -6.55 -8.20 6.50
N GLY A 37 -5.57 -9.03 6.17
CA GLY A 37 -4.81 -8.90 4.92
C GLY A 37 -5.65 -9.17 3.66
N GLN A 38 -6.63 -10.07 3.72
CA GLN A 38 -7.59 -10.29 2.63
C GLN A 38 -8.52 -9.08 2.45
N GLN A 39 -9.01 -8.51 3.54
CA GLN A 39 -9.83 -7.29 3.50
C GLN A 39 -9.07 -6.11 2.85
N GLN A 40 -7.78 -5.92 3.20
CA GLN A 40 -6.95 -4.88 2.59
C GLN A 40 -6.82 -5.08 1.08
N ARG A 41 -6.60 -6.31 0.62
CA ARG A 41 -6.54 -6.62 -0.81
C ARG A 41 -7.88 -6.32 -1.52
N VAL A 42 -9.01 -6.61 -0.88
CA VAL A 42 -10.34 -6.24 -1.41
C VAL A 42 -10.50 -4.72 -1.50
N PHE A 43 -9.97 -3.95 -0.54
CA PHE A 43 -10.01 -2.48 -0.64
C PHE A 43 -9.17 -1.95 -1.80
N ILE A 44 -8.02 -2.58 -2.10
CA ILE A 44 -7.27 -2.26 -3.32
C ILE A 44 -8.09 -2.62 -4.56
N ALA A 45 -8.67 -3.82 -4.63
CA ALA A 45 -9.51 -4.22 -5.77
C ALA A 45 -10.62 -3.20 -6.02
N LYS A 46 -11.30 -2.74 -4.96
CA LYS A 46 -12.33 -1.70 -5.07
C LYS A 46 -11.80 -0.40 -5.71
N ALA A 47 -10.58 0.01 -5.39
CA ALA A 47 -9.96 1.17 -6.01
C ALA A 47 -9.61 0.92 -7.49
N LEU A 48 -9.20 -0.32 -7.84
CA LEU A 48 -8.78 -0.69 -9.18
C LEU A 48 -9.93 -0.78 -10.19
N VAL A 49 -11.18 -1.01 -9.76
CA VAL A 49 -12.37 -1.08 -10.65
C VAL A 49 -12.47 0.13 -11.58
N ASN A 50 -12.05 1.30 -11.11
CA ASN A 50 -12.08 2.55 -11.89
C ASN A 50 -10.80 2.79 -12.71
N SER A 51 -9.93 1.79 -12.85
CA SER A 51 -8.66 1.87 -13.59
C SER A 51 -7.83 3.13 -13.25
N PRO A 52 -7.47 3.34 -11.98
CA PRO A 52 -6.77 4.54 -11.56
C PRO A 52 -5.35 4.57 -12.13
N LYS A 53 -4.83 5.77 -12.36
CA LYS A 53 -3.41 5.96 -12.71
C LYS A 53 -2.52 6.09 -11.47
N ILE A 54 -3.10 6.46 -10.35
CA ILE A 54 -2.42 6.68 -9.06
C ILE A 54 -3.22 6.00 -7.97
N LEU A 55 -2.55 5.23 -7.12
CA LEU A 55 -3.09 4.62 -5.91
C LEU A 55 -2.40 5.27 -4.70
N VAL A 56 -3.19 5.79 -3.76
CA VAL A 56 -2.68 6.41 -2.53
C VAL A 56 -3.14 5.57 -1.34
N LEU A 57 -2.19 5.15 -0.51
CA LEU A 57 -2.42 4.24 0.61
C LEU A 57 -1.82 4.84 1.89
N ASP A 58 -2.60 4.85 2.96
CA ASP A 58 -2.16 5.33 4.26
C ASP A 58 -1.96 4.14 5.20
N GLU A 59 -0.71 3.93 5.65
CA GLU A 59 -0.28 2.83 6.53
C GLU A 59 -0.92 1.46 6.18
N PRO A 60 -0.83 1.01 4.92
CA PRO A 60 -1.69 -0.05 4.39
C PRO A 60 -1.45 -1.43 5.01
N VAL A 61 -0.36 -1.64 5.74
CA VAL A 61 -0.01 -2.94 6.33
C VAL A 61 0.12 -2.90 7.85
N THR A 62 -0.37 -1.85 8.48
CA THR A 62 -0.37 -1.76 9.95
C THR A 62 -1.24 -2.86 10.56
N GLY A 63 -0.67 -3.63 11.48
CA GLY A 63 -1.37 -4.75 12.13
C GLY A 63 -1.53 -6.02 11.28
N VAL A 64 -0.89 -6.09 10.12
CA VAL A 64 -0.87 -7.27 9.25
C VAL A 64 0.33 -8.14 9.57
N ASP A 65 0.15 -9.47 9.58
CA ASP A 65 1.26 -10.41 9.77
C ASP A 65 2.26 -10.38 8.60
N VAL A 66 3.47 -10.86 8.85
CA VAL A 66 4.61 -10.77 7.91
C VAL A 66 4.30 -11.40 6.55
N HIS A 67 3.66 -12.57 6.53
CA HIS A 67 3.35 -13.26 5.27
C HIS A 67 2.36 -12.45 4.41
N ASN A 68 1.31 -11.92 5.02
CA ASN A 68 0.34 -11.08 4.32
C ASN A 68 0.92 -9.72 3.91
N LYS A 69 1.90 -9.17 4.66
CA LYS A 69 2.65 -7.99 4.23
C LYS A 69 3.42 -8.24 2.93
N ASP A 70 4.16 -9.34 2.85
CA ASP A 70 4.94 -9.68 1.64
C ASP A 70 4.04 -9.86 0.42
N LEU A 71 2.91 -10.56 0.57
CA LEU A 71 1.90 -10.69 -0.50
C LEU A 71 1.34 -9.34 -0.93
N PHE A 72 1.04 -8.47 0.03
CA PHE A 72 0.53 -7.13 -0.24
C PHE A 72 1.53 -6.30 -1.05
N PHE A 73 2.78 -6.28 -0.66
CA PHE A 73 3.83 -5.56 -1.36
C PHE A 73 4.13 -6.14 -2.73
N GLN A 74 4.03 -7.45 -2.90
CA GLN A 74 4.14 -8.09 -4.21
C GLN A 74 3.03 -7.59 -5.15
N ILE A 75 1.79 -7.51 -4.68
CA ILE A 75 0.68 -6.95 -5.46
C ILE A 75 0.97 -5.50 -5.88
N LEU A 76 1.43 -4.64 -4.94
CA LEU A 76 1.76 -3.25 -5.28
C LEU A 76 2.87 -3.16 -6.33
N SER A 77 3.89 -4.01 -6.22
CA SER A 77 4.98 -4.09 -7.21
C SER A 77 4.45 -4.50 -8.60
N GLU A 78 3.54 -5.47 -8.66
CA GLU A 78 2.92 -5.89 -9.91
C GLU A 78 2.03 -4.80 -10.52
N LEU A 79 1.23 -4.12 -9.71
CA LEU A 79 0.41 -2.99 -10.16
C LEU A 79 1.27 -1.86 -10.72
N ASN A 80 2.41 -1.57 -10.10
CA ASN A 80 3.33 -0.56 -10.62
C ASN A 80 4.05 -1.00 -11.89
N SER A 81 4.63 -2.20 -11.90
CA SER A 81 5.50 -2.67 -13.01
C SER A 81 4.70 -3.09 -14.24
N LYS A 82 3.59 -3.83 -14.08
CA LYS A 82 2.79 -4.39 -15.17
C LYS A 82 1.67 -3.44 -15.59
N GLU A 83 0.91 -2.91 -14.63
CA GLU A 83 -0.26 -2.07 -14.90
C GLU A 83 0.07 -0.58 -15.03
N LYS A 84 1.32 -0.19 -14.76
CA LYS A 84 1.80 1.20 -14.80
C LYS A 84 1.04 2.15 -13.87
N ILE A 85 0.49 1.63 -12.78
CA ILE A 85 -0.14 2.43 -11.74
C ILE A 85 0.94 3.02 -10.84
N SER A 86 0.95 4.33 -10.66
CA SER A 86 1.82 4.97 -9.68
C SER A 86 1.28 4.72 -8.28
N VAL A 87 2.12 4.22 -7.37
CA VAL A 87 1.73 3.95 -5.99
C VAL A 87 2.41 4.94 -5.05
N ILE A 88 1.62 5.62 -4.24
CA ILE A 88 2.07 6.47 -3.13
C ILE A 88 1.56 5.85 -1.85
N TRP A 89 2.43 5.61 -0.89
CA TRP A 89 2.04 4.98 0.38
C TRP A 89 2.81 5.58 1.55
N SER A 90 2.14 5.76 2.69
CA SER A 90 2.79 6.10 3.95
C SER A 90 3.21 4.84 4.69
N SER A 91 4.33 4.86 5.39
CA SER A 91 4.77 3.76 6.24
C SER A 91 5.83 4.21 7.23
N HIS A 92 5.89 3.52 8.36
CA HIS A 92 7.00 3.56 9.31
C HIS A 92 7.89 2.30 9.21
N ASP A 93 7.58 1.36 8.32
CA ASP A 93 8.35 0.14 8.04
C ASP A 93 9.49 0.47 7.05
N LEU A 94 10.65 0.86 7.59
CA LEU A 94 11.81 1.26 6.78
C LEU A 94 12.33 0.15 5.88
N ASP A 95 12.28 -1.11 6.33
CA ASP A 95 12.75 -2.26 5.55
C ASP A 95 11.90 -2.42 4.28
N ALA A 96 10.59 -2.25 4.40
CA ALA A 96 9.69 -2.28 3.25
C ALA A 96 9.92 -1.08 2.32
N VAL A 97 10.15 0.11 2.88
CA VAL A 97 10.44 1.33 2.09
C VAL A 97 11.76 1.16 1.31
N GLU A 98 12.84 0.69 1.95
CA GLU A 98 14.12 0.47 1.31
C GLU A 98 14.03 -0.50 0.13
N ARG A 99 13.30 -1.62 0.32
CA ARG A 99 13.17 -2.68 -0.70
C ARG A 99 12.32 -2.28 -1.90
N LEU A 100 11.31 -1.43 -1.70
CA LEU A 100 10.21 -1.29 -2.66
C LEU A 100 10.03 0.13 -3.21
N ALA A 101 10.42 1.15 -2.45
CA ALA A 101 10.22 2.52 -2.88
C ALA A 101 11.31 2.97 -3.85
N ASN A 102 10.92 3.55 -4.98
CA ASN A 102 11.84 4.21 -5.89
C ASN A 102 12.26 5.58 -5.35
N LYS A 103 11.32 6.28 -4.71
CA LYS A 103 11.50 7.61 -4.13
C LYS A 103 10.91 7.65 -2.74
N VAL A 104 11.51 8.45 -1.88
CA VAL A 104 11.08 8.66 -0.49
C VAL A 104 10.86 10.14 -0.25
N ALA A 105 9.83 10.46 0.52
CA ALA A 105 9.57 11.77 1.08
C ALA A 105 9.45 11.64 2.59
N CYS A 106 10.34 12.29 3.36
CA CYS A 106 10.31 12.28 4.82
C CYS A 106 9.71 13.56 5.36
N LEU A 107 8.67 13.41 6.18
CA LEU A 107 7.86 14.50 6.71
C LEU A 107 7.89 14.50 8.24
N ASN A 108 8.17 15.67 8.81
CA ASN A 108 7.90 15.97 10.21
C ASN A 108 7.45 17.42 10.31
N LYS A 109 6.13 17.70 10.24
CA LYS A 109 5.52 19.02 10.06
C LYS A 109 5.98 19.72 8.77
N THR A 110 7.24 19.55 8.41
CA THR A 110 7.85 20.03 7.16
C THR A 110 8.50 18.86 6.41
N LEU A 111 8.58 18.99 5.10
CA LEU A 111 9.33 18.07 4.25
C LEU A 111 10.83 18.30 4.49
N PHE A 112 11.56 17.29 4.96
CA PHE A 112 13.00 17.41 5.20
C PHE A 112 13.87 16.56 4.27
N PHE A 113 13.26 15.61 3.55
CA PHE A 113 13.91 14.87 2.48
C PHE A 113 12.89 14.54 1.38
N HIS A 114 13.31 14.62 0.12
CA HIS A 114 12.58 14.08 -1.01
C HIS A 114 13.58 13.72 -2.11
N GLY A 115 13.70 12.44 -2.43
CA GLY A 115 14.70 11.97 -3.39
C GLY A 115 14.59 10.48 -3.67
N ILE A 116 15.62 9.95 -4.30
CA ILE A 116 15.76 8.51 -4.58
C ILE A 116 15.93 7.74 -3.26
N SER A 117 15.26 6.60 -3.14
CA SER A 117 15.29 5.78 -1.92
C SER A 117 16.72 5.44 -1.49
N GLN A 118 17.57 5.01 -2.41
CA GLN A 118 18.97 4.67 -2.11
C GLN A 118 19.80 5.85 -1.58
N GLU A 119 19.52 7.09 -2.03
CA GLU A 119 20.20 8.28 -1.52
C GLU A 119 19.84 8.50 -0.05
N PHE A 120 18.57 8.31 0.33
CA PHE A 120 18.12 8.42 1.71
C PHE A 120 18.77 7.39 2.63
N PHE A 121 18.75 6.11 2.24
CA PHE A 121 19.28 5.01 3.08
C PHE A 121 20.81 4.98 3.16
N ASN A 122 21.51 5.54 2.18
CA ASN A 122 22.98 5.68 2.21
C ASN A 122 23.46 6.94 2.94
N ASP A 123 22.58 7.87 3.30
CA ASP A 123 22.90 9.10 4.01
C ASP A 123 22.73 8.92 5.52
N GLU A 124 23.84 8.71 6.23
CA GLU A 124 23.83 8.51 7.68
C GLU A 124 23.22 9.69 8.45
N GLU A 125 23.39 10.92 7.96
CA GLU A 125 22.83 12.11 8.60
C GLU A 125 21.32 12.14 8.47
N MET A 126 20.78 11.81 7.30
CA MET A 126 19.35 11.72 7.05
C MET A 126 18.69 10.59 7.86
N MET A 127 19.34 9.42 7.93
CA MET A 127 18.87 8.29 8.75
C MET A 127 18.85 8.63 10.24
N LYS A 128 19.88 9.32 10.74
CA LYS A 128 19.94 9.81 12.11
C LYS A 128 18.81 10.81 12.39
N LYS A 129 18.62 11.77 11.52
CA LYS A 129 17.55 12.78 11.62
C LYS A 129 16.16 12.15 11.64
N TYR A 130 15.92 11.14 10.79
CA TYR A 130 14.68 10.37 10.80
C TYR A 130 14.46 9.65 12.14
N SER A 131 15.50 8.96 12.67
CA SER A 131 15.43 8.23 13.93
C SER A 131 15.11 9.16 15.12
N GLU A 132 15.77 10.32 15.21
CA GLU A 132 15.52 11.32 16.24
C GLU A 132 14.08 11.86 16.17
N THR A 133 13.59 12.09 14.95
CA THR A 133 12.23 12.53 14.69
C THR A 133 11.19 11.50 15.10
N SER A 134 11.41 10.24 14.78
CA SER A 134 10.52 9.12 15.12
C SER A 134 10.41 8.90 16.64
N MET A 135 11.55 9.00 17.35
CA MET A 135 11.56 8.90 18.83
C MET A 135 10.75 10.02 19.49
N GLN A 136 10.83 11.24 18.98
CA GLN A 136 10.07 12.38 19.53
C GLN A 136 8.55 12.21 19.36
N MET A 137 8.11 11.63 18.23
CA MET A 137 6.68 11.35 18.00
C MET A 137 6.11 10.33 18.98
N HIS A 138 6.86 9.30 19.34
CA HIS A 138 6.41 8.28 20.30
C HIS A 138 6.34 8.79 21.75
N MET A 139 7.13 9.79 22.13
CA MET A 139 7.13 10.37 23.46
C MET A 139 5.94 11.33 23.73
N HIS A 140 5.25 11.81 22.71
CA HIS A 140 4.11 12.73 22.83
C HIS A 140 2.72 12.06 22.80
N HIS A 141 2.66 10.73 22.73
CA HIS A 141 1.41 9.96 22.73
C HIS A 141 1.15 9.18 24.04
N HIS A 142 1.82 9.53 25.13
CA HIS A 142 1.54 9.03 26.48
C HIS A 142 1.01 10.11 27.41
#